data_d31bd742a8f7b2252be8305fd3cafa5a
#
_entry.id   d31bd742a8f7b2252be8305fd3cafa5a
#
_cell.length_a   1.000
_cell.length_b   1.000
_cell.length_c   1.000
_cell.angle_alpha   90.00
_cell.angle_beta   90.00
_cell.angle_gamma   90.00
#
_symmetry.space_group_name_H-M   'P 1'
#
loop_
_entity.id
_entity.type
_entity.pdbx_description
1 polymer ?
#
loop_
_entity_poly.entity_id
_entity_poly.type
_entity_poly.pdbx_seq_one_letter_code
_entity_poly.pdbx_strand_id
1 'polypeptide(L)'
;MKQIKRPVFAMLLGALSLFMIGAFPGVAFADGTETLGAPSISIASGTGYVAAGIGLKDVQPGNIDITVPAGVSIEQVILYWEGQMVNNVPGDNSILADGNPVVGTLIGGQAYFFSGAYSSSYRADITALGLVTNGANSIAISGLDFDRRNNGAGMLVIYDDGGDLAEIDVRDGIDLAFINF
;
A
#
# COMPACT_ATOMS: atom_id res chain seq x y z
N MET A 1 68.30 34.34 47.51
CA MET A 1 67.14 33.42 47.44
C MET A 1 66.09 34.07 46.54
N LYS A 2 65.92 33.53 45.32
CA LYS A 2 65.07 34.10 44.28
C LYS A 2 63.82 33.24 44.15
N GLN A 3 62.66 33.77 44.52
CA GLN A 3 61.37 33.11 44.44
C GLN A 3 60.88 33.08 42.97
N ILE A 4 60.69 31.91 42.45
CA ILE A 4 60.13 31.68 41.11
C ILE A 4 58.58 31.61 41.26
N LYS A 5 57.90 32.61 40.72
CA LYS A 5 56.43 32.61 40.59
C LYS A 5 56.05 31.70 39.42
N ARG A 6 55.28 30.67 39.68
CA ARG A 6 54.65 29.79 38.64
C ARG A 6 53.43 30.49 38.08
N PRO A 7 53.23 30.57 36.77
CA PRO A 7 51.94 31.04 36.24
C PRO A 7 50.91 29.90 36.30
N VAL A 8 49.75 30.24 36.83
CA VAL A 8 48.59 29.38 36.83
C VAL A 8 48.00 29.41 35.43
N PHE A 9 48.06 28.27 34.73
CA PHE A 9 47.44 28.07 33.44
C PHE A 9 45.96 27.77 33.69
N ALA A 10 45.09 28.73 33.42
CA ALA A 10 43.66 28.55 33.44
C ALA A 10 43.23 27.78 32.19
N MET A 11 42.90 26.49 32.35
CA MET A 11 42.39 25.65 31.33
C MET A 11 40.90 25.99 31.12
N LEU A 12 40.59 26.72 30.06
CA LEU A 12 39.24 27.00 29.62
C LEU A 12 38.69 25.71 28.95
N LEU A 13 37.93 24.91 29.68
CA LEU A 13 37.16 23.81 29.09
C LEU A 13 35.98 24.41 28.32
N GLY A 14 36.12 24.58 27.04
CA GLY A 14 35.01 24.85 26.15
C GLY A 14 34.17 23.59 26.00
N ALA A 15 33.01 23.54 26.66
CA ALA A 15 32.01 22.52 26.44
C ALA A 15 31.39 22.74 25.04
N LEU A 16 31.93 22.03 24.06
CA LEU A 16 31.29 21.93 22.73
C LEU A 16 30.06 21.04 22.86
N SER A 17 28.91 21.65 23.14
CA SER A 17 27.61 20.97 23.10
C SER A 17 27.29 20.64 21.65
N LEU A 18 27.62 19.40 21.25
CA LEU A 18 27.22 18.82 19.97
C LEU A 18 25.71 18.62 20.04
N PHE A 19 24.94 19.56 19.51
CA PHE A 19 23.51 19.37 19.26
C PHE A 19 23.38 18.29 18.18
N MET A 20 23.27 17.03 18.59
CA MET A 20 22.72 16.00 17.70
C MET A 20 21.27 16.37 17.43
N ILE A 21 21.04 16.99 16.29
CA ILE A 21 19.72 17.02 15.68
C ILE A 21 19.48 15.58 15.23
N GLY A 22 18.93 14.76 16.14
CA GLY A 22 18.38 13.48 15.78
C GLY A 22 17.25 13.74 14.79
N ALA A 23 17.44 13.39 13.52
CA ALA A 23 16.35 13.22 12.62
C ALA A 23 15.49 12.11 13.21
N PHE A 24 14.48 12.47 13.99
CA PHE A 24 13.43 11.54 14.36
C PHE A 24 12.79 11.13 13.04
N PRO A 25 12.77 9.83 12.68
CA PRO A 25 11.93 9.39 11.59
C PRO A 25 10.54 9.89 11.93
N GLY A 26 9.97 10.75 11.07
CA GLY A 26 8.62 11.23 11.26
C GLY A 26 7.72 10.02 11.44
N VAL A 27 7.09 9.89 12.60
CA VAL A 27 6.07 8.87 12.80
C VAL A 27 4.94 9.24 11.85
N ALA A 28 4.65 8.37 10.90
CA ALA A 28 3.41 8.45 10.16
C ALA A 28 2.29 8.13 11.15
N PHE A 29 1.38 9.06 11.32
CA PHE A 29 0.15 8.81 12.07
C PHE A 29 -0.90 8.37 11.06
N ALA A 30 -1.37 7.13 11.15
CA ALA A 30 -2.74 6.81 10.83
C ALA A 30 -3.61 7.68 11.74
N ASP A 31 -4.75 8.18 11.28
CA ASP A 31 -5.60 9.01 12.14
C ASP A 31 -6.21 8.20 13.30
N GLY A 32 -5.99 6.89 13.34
CA GLY A 32 -6.28 5.97 14.43
C GLY A 32 -7.73 5.50 14.47
N THR A 33 -8.52 5.82 13.47
CA THR A 33 -9.93 5.41 13.39
C THR A 33 -10.13 4.21 12.46
N GLU A 34 -9.21 3.97 11.54
CA GLU A 34 -9.22 2.87 10.60
C GLU A 34 -8.57 1.62 11.20
N THR A 35 -9.15 0.48 10.91
CA THR A 35 -8.63 -0.81 11.35
C THR A 35 -8.46 -1.76 10.17
N LEU A 36 -7.34 -2.47 10.17
CA LEU A 36 -7.14 -3.60 9.26
C LEU A 36 -7.61 -4.88 9.96
N GLY A 37 -8.51 -5.62 9.31
CA GLY A 37 -9.11 -6.84 9.82
C GLY A 37 -8.78 -8.07 8.96
N ALA A 38 -9.22 -9.23 9.43
CA ALA A 38 -9.15 -10.43 8.63
C ALA A 38 -9.99 -10.26 7.34
N PRO A 39 -9.53 -10.80 6.20
CA PRO A 39 -10.27 -10.69 4.95
C PRO A 39 -11.60 -11.43 5.01
N SER A 40 -12.61 -10.87 4.32
CA SER A 40 -13.93 -11.47 4.22
C SER A 40 -14.04 -12.56 3.15
N ILE A 41 -12.93 -12.92 2.50
CA ILE A 41 -12.79 -14.06 1.60
C ILE A 41 -11.75 -15.05 2.16
N SER A 42 -11.83 -16.30 1.70
CA SER A 42 -10.76 -17.25 1.95
C SER A 42 -9.53 -16.86 1.15
N ILE A 43 -8.38 -16.84 1.79
CA ILE A 43 -7.08 -16.67 1.11
C ILE A 43 -6.52 -18.04 0.81
N ALA A 44 -6.14 -18.27 -0.44
CA ALA A 44 -5.55 -19.54 -0.86
C ALA A 44 -4.22 -19.77 -0.16
N SER A 45 -3.89 -21.04 0.08
CA SER A 45 -2.53 -21.44 0.44
C SER A 45 -1.66 -21.40 -0.82
N GLY A 46 -0.37 -21.12 -0.65
CA GLY A 46 0.60 -21.12 -1.73
C GLY A 46 2.01 -21.14 -1.19
N THR A 47 2.99 -21.37 -2.07
CA THR A 47 4.41 -21.34 -1.71
C THR A 47 4.99 -19.93 -1.80
N GLY A 48 4.24 -18.99 -2.46
CA GLY A 48 4.64 -17.60 -2.57
C GLY A 48 3.58 -16.72 -3.20
N TYR A 49 3.93 -15.45 -3.35
CA TYR A 49 3.08 -14.47 -4.02
C TYR A 49 3.90 -13.44 -4.79
N VAL A 50 3.26 -12.77 -5.73
CA VAL A 50 3.76 -11.55 -6.38
C VAL A 50 2.68 -10.49 -6.32
N ALA A 51 3.08 -9.22 -6.28
CA ALA A 51 2.17 -8.09 -6.26
C ALA A 51 2.68 -6.95 -7.14
N ALA A 52 1.77 -6.24 -7.77
CA ALA A 52 2.04 -5.05 -8.56
C ALA A 52 0.86 -4.09 -8.52
N GLY A 53 1.06 -2.84 -8.93
CA GLY A 53 -0.01 -1.85 -8.93
C GLY A 53 0.24 -0.74 -9.93
N ILE A 54 -0.83 0.06 -10.16
CA ILE A 54 -0.82 1.20 -11.08
C ILE A 54 -1.61 2.38 -10.48
N GLY A 55 -1.07 3.58 -10.59
CA GLY A 55 -1.80 4.81 -10.31
C GLY A 55 -2.68 5.20 -11.49
N LEU A 56 -3.96 5.54 -11.21
CA LEU A 56 -4.96 5.84 -12.24
C LEU A 56 -5.55 7.26 -12.11
N LYS A 57 -4.84 8.13 -11.40
CA LYS A 57 -5.30 9.49 -11.13
C LYS A 57 -5.49 10.32 -12.41
N ASP A 58 -4.55 10.22 -13.33
CA ASP A 58 -4.47 11.15 -14.46
C ASP A 58 -4.85 10.49 -15.80
N VAL A 59 -4.73 9.18 -15.89
CA VAL A 59 -4.94 8.43 -17.14
C VAL A 59 -5.57 7.05 -16.86
N GLN A 60 -6.60 6.71 -17.65
CA GLN A 60 -7.16 5.38 -17.76
C GLN A 60 -7.34 5.03 -19.27
N PRO A 61 -7.13 3.78 -19.69
CA PRO A 61 -6.64 2.65 -18.89
C PRO A 61 -5.18 2.82 -18.46
N GLY A 62 -4.81 2.11 -17.37
CA GLY A 62 -3.43 1.92 -16.96
C GLY A 62 -3.15 0.43 -16.79
N ASN A 63 -1.92 -0.01 -17.04
CA ASN A 63 -1.59 -1.42 -16.99
C ASN A 63 -0.92 -1.80 -15.67
N ILE A 64 -1.41 -2.86 -15.04
CA ILE A 64 -0.66 -3.56 -13.99
C ILE A 64 0.25 -4.56 -14.67
N ASP A 65 1.55 -4.28 -14.64
CA ASP A 65 2.59 -5.17 -15.15
C ASP A 65 3.08 -6.05 -14.01
N ILE A 66 2.86 -7.37 -14.12
CA ILE A 66 3.19 -8.33 -13.08
C ILE A 66 3.84 -9.58 -13.71
N THR A 67 4.90 -10.08 -13.07
CA THR A 67 5.58 -11.28 -13.52
C THR A 67 5.38 -12.41 -12.52
N VAL A 68 4.73 -13.48 -12.94
CA VAL A 68 4.54 -14.71 -12.17
C VAL A 68 5.67 -15.68 -12.51
N PRO A 69 6.29 -16.37 -11.56
CA PRO A 69 7.31 -17.38 -11.84
C PRO A 69 6.83 -18.43 -12.87
N ALA A 70 7.78 -18.97 -13.64
CA ALA A 70 7.45 -20.01 -14.61
C ALA A 70 7.23 -21.35 -13.92
N GLY A 71 6.27 -22.15 -14.42
CA GLY A 71 6.05 -23.53 -13.98
C GLY A 71 5.29 -23.66 -12.65
N VAL A 72 4.68 -22.59 -12.17
CA VAL A 72 3.87 -22.61 -10.95
C VAL A 72 2.38 -22.76 -11.25
N SER A 73 1.58 -23.23 -10.28
CA SER A 73 0.13 -23.10 -10.29
C SER A 73 -0.28 -21.74 -9.77
N ILE A 74 -1.24 -21.08 -10.40
CA ILE A 74 -1.85 -19.87 -9.87
C ILE A 74 -3.04 -20.28 -9.02
N GLU A 75 -2.96 -19.99 -7.72
CA GLU A 75 -3.96 -20.42 -6.74
C GLU A 75 -5.02 -19.35 -6.52
N GLN A 76 -4.62 -18.06 -6.53
CA GLN A 76 -5.56 -16.96 -6.38
C GLN A 76 -5.03 -15.66 -6.99
N VAL A 77 -5.92 -14.91 -7.62
CA VAL A 77 -5.67 -13.57 -8.14
C VAL A 77 -6.65 -12.60 -7.50
N ILE A 78 -6.13 -11.66 -6.72
CA ILE A 78 -6.94 -10.68 -5.99
C ILE A 78 -6.64 -9.30 -6.55
N LEU A 79 -7.69 -8.59 -6.95
CA LEU A 79 -7.63 -7.23 -7.46
C LEU A 79 -8.17 -6.27 -6.41
N TYR A 80 -7.42 -5.20 -6.14
CA TYR A 80 -7.77 -4.12 -5.24
C TYR A 80 -7.85 -2.82 -6.00
N TRP A 81 -8.72 -1.91 -5.58
CA TRP A 81 -8.72 -0.53 -6.07
C TRP A 81 -9.24 0.44 -5.02
N GLU A 82 -8.85 1.68 -5.19
CA GLU A 82 -9.15 2.74 -4.25
C GLU A 82 -9.37 4.07 -4.98
N GLY A 83 -10.21 4.88 -4.39
CA GLY A 83 -10.42 6.26 -4.80
C GLY A 83 -11.10 7.10 -3.73
N GLN A 84 -11.35 8.35 -4.09
CA GLN A 84 -11.90 9.35 -3.18
C GLN A 84 -13.20 9.94 -3.72
N MET A 85 -14.17 10.08 -2.84
CA MET A 85 -15.42 10.79 -3.06
C MET A 85 -15.41 12.17 -2.40
N VAL A 86 -16.17 13.11 -2.92
CA VAL A 86 -16.36 14.44 -2.31
C VAL A 86 -17.22 14.34 -1.05
N ASN A 87 -18.14 13.37 -1.01
CA ASN A 87 -19.08 13.16 0.09
C ASN A 87 -18.81 11.84 0.80
N ASN A 88 -19.34 11.71 2.02
CA ASN A 88 -19.30 10.46 2.78
C ASN A 88 -20.31 9.44 2.22
N VAL A 89 -20.02 8.95 1.03
CA VAL A 89 -20.80 7.92 0.33
C VAL A 89 -19.85 6.83 -0.17
N PRO A 90 -20.33 5.59 -0.38
CA PRO A 90 -19.55 4.56 -1.04
C PRO A 90 -19.02 5.07 -2.38
N GLY A 91 -17.78 4.72 -2.68
CA GLY A 91 -17.19 5.03 -3.98
C GLY A 91 -17.60 4.02 -5.05
N ASP A 92 -16.80 3.96 -6.10
CA ASP A 92 -17.06 3.08 -7.24
C ASP A 92 -16.64 1.64 -6.92
N ASN A 93 -17.61 0.74 -6.89
CA ASN A 93 -17.39 -0.68 -6.61
C ASN A 93 -17.22 -1.54 -7.87
N SER A 94 -17.12 -0.94 -9.05
CA SER A 94 -17.02 -1.68 -10.31
C SER A 94 -15.94 -1.09 -11.22
N ILE A 95 -15.11 -1.96 -11.79
CA ILE A 95 -14.04 -1.60 -12.71
C ILE A 95 -13.96 -2.59 -13.86
N LEU A 96 -13.10 -2.32 -14.82
CA LEU A 96 -12.78 -3.26 -15.91
C LEU A 96 -11.33 -3.74 -15.76
N ALA A 97 -11.13 -5.06 -15.85
CA ALA A 97 -9.83 -5.71 -15.96
C ALA A 97 -9.74 -6.41 -17.32
N ASP A 98 -8.87 -5.94 -18.22
CA ASP A 98 -8.82 -6.35 -19.62
C ASP A 98 -10.20 -6.37 -20.30
N GLY A 99 -11.01 -5.34 -20.03
CA GLY A 99 -12.37 -5.21 -20.55
C GLY A 99 -13.43 -6.11 -19.88
N ASN A 100 -13.04 -6.98 -18.95
CA ASN A 100 -13.97 -7.81 -18.19
C ASN A 100 -14.51 -7.01 -16.98
N PRO A 101 -15.84 -6.94 -16.80
CA PRO A 101 -16.41 -6.25 -15.65
C PRO A 101 -16.10 -6.99 -14.34
N VAL A 102 -15.63 -6.24 -13.36
CA VAL A 102 -15.31 -6.72 -12.02
C VAL A 102 -16.08 -5.91 -11.01
N VAL A 103 -16.83 -6.57 -10.14
CA VAL A 103 -17.55 -5.94 -9.03
C VAL A 103 -16.86 -6.35 -7.73
N GLY A 104 -16.45 -5.35 -6.94
CA GLY A 104 -15.76 -5.56 -5.69
C GLY A 104 -16.62 -5.40 -4.45
N THR A 105 -16.12 -5.96 -3.37
CA THR A 105 -16.63 -5.76 -2.02
C THR A 105 -15.88 -4.59 -1.39
N LEU A 106 -16.60 -3.68 -0.76
CA LEU A 106 -16.01 -2.63 0.07
C LEU A 106 -15.27 -3.28 1.24
N ILE A 107 -13.97 -3.04 1.36
CA ILE A 107 -13.13 -3.60 2.40
C ILE A 107 -12.62 -2.57 3.41
N GLY A 108 -12.67 -1.29 3.06
CA GLY A 108 -12.24 -0.20 3.92
C GLY A 108 -12.89 1.13 3.54
N GLY A 109 -13.15 1.94 4.53
CA GLY A 109 -13.78 3.24 4.36
C GLY A 109 -15.31 3.15 4.53
N GLN A 110 -16.02 4.24 4.46
CA GLN A 110 -15.60 5.57 3.95
C GLN A 110 -14.80 6.32 5.02
N ALA A 111 -13.49 6.40 4.86
CA ALA A 111 -12.62 7.08 5.80
C ALA A 111 -12.39 8.54 5.36
N TYR A 112 -12.58 9.48 6.28
CA TYR A 112 -12.32 10.88 6.00
C TYR A 112 -10.84 11.11 5.75
N PHE A 113 -10.54 11.63 4.58
CA PHE A 113 -9.23 12.15 4.24
C PHE A 113 -9.27 13.68 4.33
N PHE A 114 -8.16 14.33 4.44
CA PHE A 114 -8.13 15.78 4.56
C PHE A 114 -8.87 16.50 3.40
N SER A 115 -9.26 17.75 3.63
CA SER A 115 -9.87 18.61 2.59
C SER A 115 -11.21 18.10 2.03
N GLY A 116 -12.00 17.40 2.86
CA GLY A 116 -13.34 16.95 2.48
C GLY A 116 -13.37 15.79 1.50
N ALA A 117 -12.33 14.99 1.44
CA ALA A 117 -12.31 13.73 0.71
C ALA A 117 -12.69 12.57 1.63
N TYR A 118 -13.31 11.55 1.05
CA TYR A 118 -13.62 10.29 1.71
C TYR A 118 -13.07 9.14 0.87
N SER A 119 -12.11 8.39 1.41
CA SER A 119 -11.48 7.28 0.72
C SER A 119 -12.26 5.98 0.94
N SER A 120 -12.31 5.15 -0.10
CA SER A 120 -12.91 3.82 -0.06
C SER A 120 -12.05 2.84 -0.84
N SER A 121 -11.83 1.66 -0.26
CA SER A 121 -11.08 0.58 -0.88
C SER A 121 -11.97 -0.61 -1.15
N TYR A 122 -11.78 -1.22 -2.31
CA TYR A 122 -12.53 -2.38 -2.79
C TYR A 122 -11.59 -3.52 -3.14
N ARG A 123 -12.14 -4.73 -3.12
CA ARG A 123 -11.44 -5.96 -3.47
C ARG A 123 -12.35 -6.91 -4.22
N ALA A 124 -11.77 -7.62 -5.20
CA ALA A 124 -12.42 -8.75 -5.86
C ALA A 124 -11.44 -9.90 -6.05
N ASP A 125 -11.91 -11.13 -5.89
CA ASP A 125 -11.22 -12.32 -6.38
C ASP A 125 -11.55 -12.48 -7.86
N ILE A 126 -10.54 -12.40 -8.71
CA ILE A 126 -10.66 -12.49 -10.16
C ILE A 126 -9.99 -13.75 -10.75
N THR A 127 -9.68 -14.72 -9.90
CA THR A 127 -9.01 -15.98 -10.30
C THR A 127 -9.76 -16.65 -11.44
N ALA A 128 -11.09 -16.70 -11.38
CA ALA A 128 -11.93 -17.33 -12.39
C ALA A 128 -11.90 -16.65 -13.75
N LEU A 129 -11.43 -15.41 -13.87
CA LEU A 129 -11.28 -14.73 -15.16
C LEU A 129 -10.10 -15.26 -15.98
N GLY A 130 -9.13 -15.91 -15.34
CA GLY A 130 -7.96 -16.49 -16.02
C GLY A 130 -7.09 -15.46 -16.75
N LEU A 131 -7.07 -14.21 -16.29
CA LEU A 131 -6.32 -13.12 -16.94
C LEU A 131 -4.82 -13.21 -16.72
N VAL A 132 -4.40 -13.84 -15.62
CA VAL A 132 -2.99 -13.96 -15.23
C VAL A 132 -2.47 -15.36 -15.58
N THR A 133 -1.28 -15.41 -16.17
CA THR A 133 -0.57 -16.64 -16.53
C THR A 133 0.87 -16.60 -16.00
N ASN A 134 1.57 -17.73 -16.09
CA ASN A 134 3.01 -17.78 -15.81
C ASN A 134 3.79 -16.86 -16.77
N GLY A 135 4.82 -16.20 -16.26
CA GLY A 135 5.62 -15.23 -17.00
C GLY A 135 5.10 -13.79 -16.84
N ALA A 136 5.42 -12.96 -17.81
CA ALA A 136 5.05 -11.55 -17.82
C ALA A 136 3.59 -11.36 -18.23
N ASN A 137 2.85 -10.56 -17.45
CA ASN A 137 1.46 -10.19 -17.72
C ASN A 137 1.35 -8.67 -17.69
N SER A 138 0.41 -8.10 -18.45
CA SER A 138 0.11 -6.68 -18.52
C SER A 138 -1.41 -6.53 -18.59
N ILE A 139 -2.03 -6.25 -17.44
CA ILE A 139 -3.50 -6.24 -17.28
C ILE A 139 -4.00 -4.80 -17.30
N ALA A 140 -4.79 -4.45 -18.31
CA ALA A 140 -5.36 -3.12 -18.44
C ALA A 140 -6.50 -2.90 -17.43
N ILE A 141 -6.37 -1.88 -16.59
CA ILE A 141 -7.38 -1.47 -15.61
C ILE A 141 -8.01 -0.16 -16.06
N SER A 142 -9.33 -0.11 -16.05
CA SER A 142 -10.09 1.07 -16.41
C SER A 142 -11.48 1.10 -15.76
N GLY A 143 -12.21 2.18 -15.98
CA GLY A 143 -13.58 2.32 -15.50
C GLY A 143 -13.70 2.74 -14.04
N LEU A 144 -12.62 3.14 -13.37
CA LEU A 144 -12.73 3.79 -12.07
C LEU A 144 -13.42 5.15 -12.24
N ASP A 145 -14.48 5.37 -11.48
CA ASP A 145 -15.31 6.60 -11.54
C ASP A 145 -15.60 7.15 -10.14
N PHE A 146 -14.54 7.46 -9.40
CA PHE A 146 -14.65 8.20 -8.15
C PHE A 146 -14.73 9.70 -8.47
N ASP A 147 -15.72 10.39 -7.91
CA ASP A 147 -16.06 11.78 -8.27
C ASP A 147 -14.98 12.82 -7.89
N ARG A 148 -14.08 12.47 -6.97
CA ARG A 148 -12.96 13.33 -6.59
C ARG A 148 -11.63 12.87 -7.17
N ARG A 149 -11.29 11.59 -7.03
CA ARG A 149 -10.00 11.05 -7.48
C ARG A 149 -10.01 9.54 -7.60
N ASN A 150 -9.57 9.05 -8.74
CA ASN A 150 -9.19 7.65 -8.90
C ASN A 150 -7.75 7.50 -8.43
N ASN A 151 -7.50 6.81 -7.33
CA ASN A 151 -6.13 6.66 -6.85
C ASN A 151 -5.38 5.60 -7.66
N GLY A 152 -5.92 4.40 -7.75
CA GLY A 152 -5.29 3.33 -8.53
C GLY A 152 -5.84 1.96 -8.22
N ALA A 153 -5.12 0.97 -8.74
CA ALA A 153 -5.42 -0.44 -8.51
C ALA A 153 -4.14 -1.24 -8.23
N GLY A 154 -4.28 -2.33 -7.49
CA GLY A 154 -3.21 -3.28 -7.20
C GLY A 154 -3.68 -4.70 -7.37
N MET A 155 -2.77 -5.59 -7.68
CA MET A 155 -3.02 -7.03 -7.87
C MET A 155 -2.08 -7.85 -7.01
N LEU A 156 -2.62 -8.85 -6.34
CA LEU A 156 -1.90 -9.89 -5.62
C LEU A 156 -2.16 -11.22 -6.29
N VAL A 157 -1.11 -11.95 -6.64
CA VAL A 157 -1.19 -13.30 -7.22
C VAL A 157 -0.52 -14.27 -6.26
N ILE A 158 -1.27 -15.21 -5.73
CA ILE A 158 -0.77 -16.31 -4.91
C ILE A 158 -0.53 -17.50 -5.82
N TYR A 159 0.63 -18.13 -5.69
CA TYR A 159 1.03 -19.27 -6.51
C TYR A 159 1.62 -20.41 -5.68
N ASP A 160 1.65 -21.61 -6.27
CA ASP A 160 2.29 -22.80 -5.72
C ASP A 160 3.33 -23.35 -6.73
N ASP A 161 4.58 -23.50 -6.31
CA ASP A 161 5.68 -24.10 -7.05
C ASP A 161 5.99 -25.54 -6.63
N GLY A 162 5.17 -26.11 -5.72
CA GLY A 162 5.34 -27.45 -5.16
C GLY A 162 6.34 -27.53 -3.99
N GLY A 163 6.80 -26.39 -3.49
CA GLY A 163 7.67 -26.27 -2.32
C GLY A 163 6.90 -26.25 -0.98
N ASP A 164 7.58 -25.76 0.05
CA ASP A 164 6.96 -25.56 1.36
C ASP A 164 5.99 -24.36 1.31
N LEU A 165 4.83 -24.50 1.97
CA LEU A 165 3.84 -23.43 2.01
C LEU A 165 4.39 -22.20 2.73
N ALA A 166 4.17 -21.03 2.15
CA ALA A 166 4.46 -19.75 2.77
C ALA A 166 3.35 -19.37 3.78
N GLU A 167 3.71 -18.64 4.82
CA GLU A 167 2.73 -17.94 5.65
C GLU A 167 2.31 -16.65 4.94
N ILE A 168 1.06 -16.60 4.46
CA ILE A 168 0.49 -15.46 3.73
C ILE A 168 -0.61 -14.85 4.60
N ASP A 169 -0.37 -13.64 5.15
CA ASP A 169 -1.35 -12.88 5.91
C ASP A 169 -1.83 -11.68 5.08
N VAL A 170 -3.11 -11.69 4.74
CA VAL A 170 -3.79 -10.60 4.01
C VAL A 170 -4.75 -9.92 4.97
N ARG A 171 -4.79 -8.59 4.92
CA ARG A 171 -5.69 -7.79 5.74
C ARG A 171 -6.59 -6.94 4.86
N ASP A 172 -7.88 -6.92 5.19
CA ASP A 172 -8.84 -5.99 4.61
C ASP A 172 -8.91 -4.73 5.46
N GLY A 173 -9.10 -3.60 4.81
CA GLY A 173 -9.25 -2.33 5.46
C GLY A 173 -8.72 -1.19 4.61
N ILE A 174 -8.71 -0.03 5.20
CA ILE A 174 -8.01 1.16 4.71
C ILE A 174 -7.26 1.75 5.89
N ASP A 175 -6.01 2.15 5.66
CA ASP A 175 -5.19 2.84 6.64
C ASP A 175 -4.61 4.08 5.97
N LEU A 176 -5.11 5.24 6.39
CA LEU A 176 -4.73 6.53 5.84
C LEU A 176 -3.57 7.09 6.64
N ALA A 177 -2.37 7.06 6.09
CA ALA A 177 -1.17 7.58 6.72
C ALA A 177 -0.81 8.96 6.16
N PHE A 178 -0.53 9.90 7.06
CA PHE A 178 -0.09 11.24 6.71
C PHE A 178 1.28 11.54 7.30
N ILE A 179 2.10 12.23 6.52
CA ILE A 179 3.36 12.80 7.00
C ILE A 179 3.18 14.32 7.07
N ASN A 180 3.36 14.89 8.26
CA ASN A 180 3.38 16.32 8.51
C ASN A 180 2.07 17.09 8.20
N PHE A 181 1.12 16.99 9.12
CA PHE A 181 0.03 17.95 9.28
C PHE A 181 0.10 18.60 10.64
#